data_17fb9984a6bcfcab706a48c7ff834317
#
_entry.id   17fb9984a6bcfcab706a48c7ff834317
#
_cell.length_a   1.000
_cell.length_b   1.000
_cell.length_c   1.000
_cell.angle_alpha   90.00
_cell.angle_beta   90.00
_cell.angle_gamma   90.00
#
_symmetry.space_group_name_H-M   'P 1'
#
loop_
_entity.id
_entity.type
_entity.pdbx_description
1 polymer ?
#
loop_
_entity_poly.entity_id
_entity_poly.type
_entity_poly.pdbx_seq_one_letter_code
_entity_poly.pdbx_strand_id
1 'polypeptide(L)'
;MIATQGLTHRYHSKKGVLSHEIVFPDLAVERGESFLLLGNSGSGKTTLLHLLGGLLRPLTGKIEIENVDIASLSETELDRMRGRQIGFVFQRNHLISALTVKNNLLMAPFLAEEKQHEERVDLVLDELGLREKKNAMIFELSQGQAQRVAIARAIINKPSLILADEPTSALDDKNCDQVIELLNKVAMENNAALIVATHDHRLKSRLKNQIIL
;
A
#
# COMPACT_ATOMS: atom_id res chain seq x y z
N MET A 1 15.75 0.54 0.67
CA MET A 1 15.70 -0.94 0.62
C MET A 1 14.69 -1.45 1.62
N ILE A 2 13.91 -2.45 1.23
CA ILE A 2 13.00 -3.20 2.11
C ILE A 2 13.52 -4.63 2.17
N ALA A 3 13.69 -5.20 3.38
CA ALA A 3 14.18 -6.56 3.54
C ALA A 3 13.39 -7.30 4.64
N THR A 4 13.18 -8.61 4.45
CA THR A 4 12.64 -9.49 5.47
C THR A 4 13.54 -10.69 5.68
N GLN A 5 13.60 -11.19 6.90
CA GLN A 5 14.38 -12.38 7.24
C GLN A 5 13.63 -13.26 8.27
N GLY A 6 13.41 -14.52 7.94
CA GLY A 6 12.81 -15.52 8.80
C GLY A 6 11.41 -15.17 9.31
N LEU A 7 10.62 -14.48 8.48
CA LEU A 7 9.35 -13.89 8.87
C LEU A 7 8.27 -14.94 9.03
N THR A 8 7.63 -14.99 10.21
CA THR A 8 6.47 -15.83 10.46
C THR A 8 5.33 -15.07 11.12
N HIS A 9 4.11 -15.56 10.95
CA HIS A 9 2.94 -15.01 11.63
C HIS A 9 1.92 -16.08 11.96
N ARG A 10 1.12 -15.82 13.01
CA ARG A 10 0.03 -16.71 13.45
C ARG A 10 -1.14 -15.88 13.95
N TYR A 11 -2.34 -16.22 13.49
CA TYR A 11 -3.55 -15.59 13.98
C TYR A 11 -4.09 -16.32 15.23
N HIS A 12 -4.60 -15.54 16.17
CA HIS A 12 -5.34 -16.03 17.32
C HIS A 12 -6.84 -15.94 17.01
N SER A 13 -7.54 -17.07 17.06
CA SER A 13 -9.01 -17.03 16.96
C SER A 13 -9.61 -16.52 18.27
N LYS A 14 -10.82 -15.92 18.19
CA LYS A 14 -11.57 -15.49 19.38
C LYS A 14 -11.87 -16.65 20.38
N LYS A 15 -11.72 -17.91 19.95
CA LYS A 15 -11.92 -19.11 20.78
C LYS A 15 -10.60 -19.66 21.34
N GLY A 16 -9.50 -18.93 21.26
CA GLY A 16 -8.18 -19.37 21.75
C GLY A 16 -7.50 -20.45 20.89
N VAL A 17 -8.10 -20.83 19.75
CA VAL A 17 -7.47 -21.75 18.82
C VAL A 17 -6.46 -20.98 17.96
N LEU A 18 -5.21 -21.40 17.98
CA LEU A 18 -4.16 -20.84 17.13
C LEU A 18 -4.36 -21.31 15.67
N SER A 19 -4.21 -20.41 14.72
CA SER A 19 -4.10 -20.81 13.30
C SER A 19 -2.79 -21.56 13.07
N HIS A 20 -2.66 -22.24 11.93
CA HIS A 20 -1.34 -22.68 11.47
C HIS A 20 -0.40 -21.48 11.35
N GLU A 21 0.88 -21.73 11.62
CA GLU A 21 1.92 -20.74 11.43
C GLU A 21 2.15 -20.53 9.93
N ILE A 22 2.14 -19.29 9.51
CA ILE A 22 2.44 -18.89 8.15
C ILE A 22 3.91 -18.48 8.10
N VAL A 23 4.68 -19.13 7.24
CA VAL A 23 6.10 -18.83 7.00
C VAL A 23 6.20 -18.09 5.68
N PHE A 24 6.91 -16.98 5.66
CA PHE A 24 7.09 -16.17 4.46
C PHE A 24 8.52 -16.29 3.92
N PRO A 25 8.70 -16.20 2.60
CA PRO A 25 10.03 -16.14 2.01
C PRO A 25 10.76 -14.86 2.43
N ASP A 26 12.08 -14.92 2.50
CA ASP A 26 12.89 -13.73 2.66
C ASP A 26 12.80 -12.86 1.41
N LEU A 27 12.66 -11.55 1.61
CA LEU A 27 12.49 -10.56 0.55
C LEU A 27 13.61 -9.53 0.62
N ALA A 28 14.02 -9.05 -0.56
CA ALA A 28 14.83 -7.86 -0.71
C ALA A 28 14.29 -7.07 -1.89
N VAL A 29 13.85 -5.83 -1.63
CA VAL A 29 13.26 -4.93 -2.63
C VAL A 29 13.95 -3.59 -2.53
N GLU A 30 14.53 -3.12 -3.62
CA GLU A 30 15.18 -1.82 -3.68
C GLU A 30 14.18 -0.71 -4.01
N ARG A 31 14.56 0.53 -3.77
CA ARG A 31 13.77 1.70 -4.21
C ARG A 31 13.65 1.70 -5.74
N GLY A 32 12.47 2.06 -6.23
CA GLY A 32 12.16 2.07 -7.66
C GLY A 32 11.89 0.68 -8.25
N GLU A 33 12.01 -0.40 -7.48
CA GLU A 33 11.62 -1.73 -7.93
C GLU A 33 10.13 -2.00 -7.68
N SER A 34 9.54 -2.75 -8.59
CA SER A 34 8.14 -3.18 -8.48
C SER A 34 8.05 -4.70 -8.48
N PHE A 35 7.34 -5.25 -7.49
CA PHE A 35 7.12 -6.68 -7.29
C PHE A 35 5.65 -7.04 -7.33
N LEU A 36 5.34 -8.15 -7.95
CA LEU A 36 4.03 -8.78 -7.94
C LEU A 36 4.04 -9.93 -6.93
N LEU A 37 3.23 -9.83 -5.89
CA LEU A 37 3.01 -10.88 -4.90
C LEU A 37 1.82 -11.74 -5.32
N LEU A 38 2.11 -12.92 -5.84
CA LEU A 38 1.13 -13.86 -6.37
C LEU A 38 0.83 -14.98 -5.37
N GLY A 39 -0.37 -15.51 -5.44
CA GLY A 39 -0.76 -16.67 -4.66
C GLY A 39 -2.28 -16.86 -4.65
N ASN A 40 -2.73 -18.04 -4.31
CA ASN A 40 -4.15 -18.35 -4.19
C ASN A 40 -4.83 -17.55 -3.07
N SER A 41 -6.15 -17.49 -3.07
CA SER A 41 -6.87 -16.93 -1.92
C SER A 41 -6.49 -17.69 -0.64
N GLY A 42 -6.18 -16.96 0.42
CA GLY A 42 -5.74 -17.55 1.70
C GLY A 42 -4.24 -17.92 1.79
N SER A 43 -3.42 -17.68 0.76
CA SER A 43 -1.97 -17.98 0.82
C SER A 43 -1.16 -17.06 1.75
N GLY A 44 -1.76 -15.99 2.28
CA GLY A 44 -1.09 -15.06 3.19
C GLY A 44 -0.64 -13.74 2.57
N LYS A 45 -0.99 -13.41 1.32
CA LYS A 45 -0.61 -12.16 0.65
C LYS A 45 -0.94 -10.91 1.46
N THR A 46 -2.21 -10.76 1.84
CA THR A 46 -2.68 -9.65 2.68
C THR A 46 -1.95 -9.63 4.03
N THR A 47 -1.68 -10.80 4.62
CA THR A 47 -0.93 -10.91 5.87
C THR A 47 0.50 -10.38 5.71
N LEU A 48 1.18 -10.78 4.63
CA LEU A 48 2.53 -10.27 4.33
C LEU A 48 2.52 -8.76 4.11
N LEU A 49 1.58 -8.22 3.32
CA LEU A 49 1.46 -6.77 3.13
C LEU A 49 1.20 -6.04 4.46
N HIS A 50 0.35 -6.60 5.33
CA HIS A 50 0.09 -6.00 6.64
C HIS A 50 1.30 -6.06 7.58
N LEU A 51 2.12 -7.11 7.51
CA LEU A 51 3.40 -7.20 8.23
C LEU A 51 4.39 -6.16 7.71
N LEU A 52 4.59 -6.06 6.39
CA LEU A 52 5.43 -5.06 5.76
C LEU A 52 4.94 -3.63 6.02
N GLY A 53 3.63 -3.44 6.10
CA GLY A 53 2.99 -2.16 6.43
C GLY A 53 2.99 -1.83 7.93
N GLY A 54 3.50 -2.70 8.79
CA GLY A 54 3.47 -2.52 10.24
C GLY A 54 2.05 -2.50 10.83
N LEU A 55 1.07 -3.05 10.12
CA LEU A 55 -0.31 -3.21 10.60
C LEU A 55 -0.48 -4.49 11.44
N LEU A 56 0.44 -5.44 11.28
CA LEU A 56 0.57 -6.64 12.08
C LEU A 56 2.01 -6.75 12.62
N ARG A 57 2.16 -7.36 13.79
CA ARG A 57 3.47 -7.73 14.32
C ARG A 57 3.83 -9.15 13.89
N PRO A 58 5.07 -9.42 13.49
CA PRO A 58 5.51 -10.78 13.21
C PRO A 58 5.56 -11.61 14.50
N LEU A 59 5.40 -12.92 14.37
CA LEU A 59 5.65 -13.87 15.45
C LEU A 59 7.16 -14.04 15.65
N THR A 60 7.88 -14.23 14.55
CA THR A 60 9.36 -14.28 14.50
C THR A 60 9.84 -13.55 13.24
N GLY A 61 11.14 -13.31 13.19
CA GLY A 61 11.79 -12.69 12.04
C GLY A 61 11.91 -11.18 12.16
N LYS A 62 12.43 -10.57 11.10
CA LYS A 62 12.79 -9.17 11.02
C LYS A 62 12.22 -8.54 9.77
N ILE A 63 11.80 -7.27 9.87
CA ILE A 63 11.35 -6.46 8.75
C ILE A 63 12.12 -5.15 8.78
N GLU A 64 12.97 -4.93 7.81
CA GLU A 64 13.74 -3.70 7.67
C GLU A 64 13.18 -2.83 6.56
N ILE A 65 12.90 -1.57 6.86
CA ILE A 65 12.55 -0.53 5.89
C ILE A 65 13.54 0.62 6.10
N GLU A 66 14.29 0.97 5.06
CA GLU A 66 15.32 1.99 5.13
C GLU A 66 16.31 1.77 6.30
N ASN A 67 16.74 0.51 6.48
CA ASN A 67 17.65 0.07 7.54
C ASN A 67 17.07 0.20 8.98
N VAL A 68 15.78 0.38 9.13
CA VAL A 68 15.08 0.39 10.42
C VAL A 68 14.27 -0.89 10.55
N ASP A 69 14.54 -1.66 11.61
CA ASP A 69 13.71 -2.82 11.96
C ASP A 69 12.39 -2.34 12.57
N ILE A 70 11.32 -2.41 11.76
CA ILE A 70 10.00 -1.92 12.18
C ILE A 70 9.35 -2.79 13.26
N ALA A 71 9.78 -4.04 13.41
CA ALA A 71 9.26 -4.93 14.45
C ALA A 71 9.74 -4.54 15.85
N SER A 72 10.88 -3.84 15.94
CA SER A 72 11.46 -3.36 17.20
C SER A 72 10.91 -2.02 17.68
N LEU A 73 10.19 -1.29 16.82
CA LEU A 73 9.67 0.05 17.15
C LEU A 73 8.51 -0.02 18.14
N SER A 74 8.41 0.98 19.01
CA SER A 74 7.20 1.23 19.79
C SER A 74 6.03 1.57 18.87
N GLU A 75 4.79 1.47 19.36
CA GLU A 75 3.59 1.78 18.54
C GLU A 75 3.64 3.22 18.01
N THR A 76 4.04 4.19 18.82
CA THR A 76 4.13 5.60 18.41
C THR A 76 5.19 5.82 17.32
N GLU A 77 6.36 5.18 17.44
CA GLU A 77 7.42 5.26 16.43
C GLU A 77 6.99 4.58 15.13
N LEU A 78 6.33 3.43 15.24
CA LEU A 78 5.81 2.69 14.09
C LEU A 78 4.73 3.48 13.37
N ASP A 79 3.82 4.14 14.10
CA ASP A 79 2.78 4.99 13.51
C ASP A 79 3.38 6.17 12.73
N ARG A 80 4.39 6.84 13.30
CA ARG A 80 5.10 7.92 12.61
C ARG A 80 5.84 7.42 11.37
N MET A 81 6.56 6.31 11.50
CA MET A 81 7.28 5.69 10.40
C MET A 81 6.33 5.27 9.29
N ARG A 82 5.22 4.62 9.62
CA ARG A 82 4.17 4.22 8.68
C ARG A 82 3.60 5.42 7.94
N GLY A 83 3.24 6.49 8.66
CA GLY A 83 2.70 7.71 8.06
C GLY A 83 3.64 8.38 7.07
N ARG A 84 4.96 8.28 7.28
CA ARG A 84 5.99 8.94 6.46
C ARG A 84 6.53 8.08 5.33
N GLN A 85 6.73 6.79 5.60
CA GLN A 85 7.51 5.91 4.73
C GLN A 85 6.66 4.91 3.94
N ILE A 86 5.40 4.69 4.33
CA ILE A 86 4.56 3.64 3.75
C ILE A 86 3.27 4.22 3.19
N GLY A 87 3.06 4.04 1.89
CA GLY A 87 1.78 4.29 1.23
C GLY A 87 0.99 2.98 1.10
N PHE A 88 -0.24 2.95 1.57
CA PHE A 88 -1.06 1.74 1.47
C PHE A 88 -2.29 1.98 0.59
N VAL A 89 -2.44 1.16 -0.46
CA VAL A 89 -3.62 1.08 -1.32
C VAL A 89 -4.36 -0.21 -0.98
N PHE A 90 -5.47 -0.08 -0.28
CA PHE A 90 -6.28 -1.22 0.15
C PHE A 90 -7.25 -1.67 -0.94
N GLN A 91 -7.67 -2.92 -0.91
CA GLN A 91 -8.71 -3.48 -1.77
C GLN A 91 -10.01 -2.67 -1.72
N ARG A 92 -10.41 -2.20 -0.52
CA ARG A 92 -11.45 -1.17 -0.34
C ARG A 92 -10.74 0.16 -0.12
N ASN A 93 -11.14 1.20 -0.82
CA ASN A 93 -10.42 2.48 -0.81
C ASN A 93 -10.34 3.17 0.55
N HIS A 94 -11.20 2.81 1.51
CA HIS A 94 -11.27 3.40 2.86
C HIS A 94 -11.18 4.93 2.86
N LEU A 95 -11.83 5.57 1.88
CA LEU A 95 -11.96 7.02 1.84
C LEU A 95 -13.03 7.47 2.83
N ILE A 96 -12.77 8.59 3.50
CA ILE A 96 -13.70 9.16 4.47
C ILE A 96 -14.80 9.91 3.71
N SER A 97 -16.00 9.34 3.68
CA SER A 97 -17.12 9.86 2.88
C SER A 97 -17.59 11.27 3.29
N ALA A 98 -17.39 11.64 4.54
CA ALA A 98 -17.70 12.96 5.07
C ALA A 98 -16.69 14.05 4.70
N LEU A 99 -15.58 13.69 4.03
CA LEU A 99 -14.53 14.61 3.63
C LEU A 99 -14.49 14.76 2.09
N THR A 100 -14.06 15.93 1.65
CA THR A 100 -13.72 16.16 0.23
C THR A 100 -12.48 15.35 -0.18
N VAL A 101 -12.22 15.25 -1.48
CA VAL A 101 -10.98 14.66 -2.02
C VAL A 101 -9.76 15.33 -1.38
N LYS A 102 -9.66 16.65 -1.41
CA LYS A 102 -8.56 17.39 -0.77
C LYS A 102 -8.34 16.97 0.68
N ASN A 103 -9.40 16.95 1.46
CA ASN A 103 -9.30 16.65 2.89
C ASN A 103 -8.95 15.18 3.16
N ASN A 104 -9.38 14.23 2.31
CA ASN A 104 -8.93 12.85 2.36
C ASN A 104 -7.41 12.73 2.13
N LEU A 105 -6.84 13.53 1.22
CA LEU A 105 -5.39 13.54 1.00
C LEU A 105 -4.64 14.19 2.18
N LEU A 106 -5.14 15.32 2.69
CA LEU A 106 -4.51 16.04 3.81
C LEU A 106 -4.53 15.27 5.14
N MET A 107 -5.40 14.25 5.27
CA MET A 107 -5.39 13.38 6.45
C MET A 107 -4.08 12.60 6.60
N ALA A 108 -3.43 12.19 5.51
CA ALA A 108 -2.20 11.42 5.59
C ALA A 108 -1.03 12.25 6.20
N PRO A 109 -0.67 13.45 5.71
CA PRO A 109 0.34 14.27 6.38
C PRO A 109 -0.10 14.72 7.78
N PHE A 110 -1.39 14.97 8.02
CA PHE A 110 -1.88 15.33 9.36
C PHE A 110 -1.59 14.21 10.39
N LEU A 111 -1.93 12.96 10.05
CA LEU A 111 -1.69 11.82 10.93
C LEU A 111 -0.20 11.46 11.07
N ALA A 112 0.62 11.81 10.08
CA ALA A 112 2.07 11.65 10.12
C ALA A 112 2.79 12.76 10.91
N GLU A 113 2.05 13.70 11.48
CA GLU A 113 2.61 14.92 12.14
C GLU A 113 3.51 15.74 11.19
N GLU A 114 3.13 15.76 9.89
CA GLU A 114 3.82 16.50 8.84
C GLU A 114 3.03 17.74 8.41
N LYS A 115 3.72 18.69 7.80
CA LYS A 115 3.06 19.90 7.28
C LYS A 115 2.10 19.54 6.14
N GLN A 116 0.90 20.09 6.21
CA GLN A 116 -0.09 19.98 5.15
C GLN A 116 0.19 21.05 4.08
N HIS A 117 0.59 20.62 2.88
CA HIS A 117 0.85 21.50 1.76
C HIS A 117 -0.22 21.32 0.68
N GLU A 118 -1.09 22.33 0.50
CA GLU A 118 -2.13 22.30 -0.55
C GLU A 118 -1.52 22.20 -1.96
N GLU A 119 -0.37 22.82 -2.18
CA GLU A 119 0.36 22.71 -3.46
C GLU A 119 0.71 21.26 -3.80
N ARG A 120 1.10 20.46 -2.79
CA ARG A 120 1.37 19.03 -3.01
C ARG A 120 0.09 18.27 -3.36
N VAL A 121 -1.05 18.63 -2.79
CA VAL A 121 -2.35 18.07 -3.16
C VAL A 121 -2.65 18.36 -4.62
N ASP A 122 -2.44 19.60 -5.07
CA ASP A 122 -2.68 19.99 -6.46
C ASP A 122 -1.78 19.21 -7.43
N LEU A 123 -0.49 19.09 -7.12
CA LEU A 123 0.45 18.33 -7.95
C LEU A 123 0.04 16.84 -8.07
N VAL A 124 -0.30 16.20 -6.95
CA VAL A 124 -0.69 14.78 -6.95
C VAL A 124 -2.02 14.58 -7.67
N LEU A 125 -2.98 15.48 -7.52
CA LEU A 125 -4.25 15.39 -8.23
C LEU A 125 -4.08 15.64 -9.74
N ASP A 126 -3.18 16.54 -10.14
CA ASP A 126 -2.85 16.74 -11.55
C ASP A 126 -2.22 15.49 -12.18
N GLU A 127 -1.23 14.90 -11.50
CA GLU A 127 -0.55 13.66 -11.91
C GLU A 127 -1.55 12.52 -12.17
N LEU A 128 -2.62 12.45 -11.37
CA LEU A 128 -3.65 11.42 -11.44
C LEU A 128 -4.90 11.83 -12.27
N GLY A 129 -4.88 13.03 -12.89
CA GLY A 129 -6.00 13.54 -13.70
C GLY A 129 -7.26 13.80 -12.89
N LEU A 130 -7.12 14.29 -11.66
CA LEU A 130 -8.22 14.50 -10.70
C LEU A 130 -8.31 15.94 -10.17
N ARG A 131 -7.55 16.90 -10.74
CA ARG A 131 -7.50 18.27 -10.23
C ARG A 131 -8.88 18.91 -10.09
N GLU A 132 -9.75 18.73 -11.09
CA GLU A 132 -11.11 19.25 -11.08
C GLU A 132 -11.99 18.67 -9.98
N LYS A 133 -11.59 17.51 -9.42
CA LYS A 133 -12.30 16.81 -8.34
C LYS A 133 -11.78 17.17 -6.95
N LYS A 134 -10.83 18.12 -6.81
CA LYS A 134 -10.22 18.50 -5.53
C LYS A 134 -11.24 18.76 -4.42
N ASN A 135 -12.30 19.46 -4.73
CA ASN A 135 -13.34 19.86 -3.76
C ASN A 135 -14.58 18.95 -3.79
N ALA A 136 -14.61 17.93 -4.63
CA ALA A 136 -15.72 16.98 -4.71
C ALA A 136 -15.79 16.11 -3.44
N MET A 137 -17.00 15.70 -3.09
CA MET A 137 -17.23 14.69 -2.06
C MET A 137 -17.00 13.29 -2.65
N ILE A 138 -16.67 12.31 -1.79
CA ILE A 138 -16.32 10.96 -2.26
C ILE A 138 -17.48 10.27 -2.98
N PHE A 139 -18.72 10.54 -2.58
CA PHE A 139 -19.92 9.96 -3.22
C PHE A 139 -20.21 10.53 -4.63
N GLU A 140 -19.53 11.63 -5.03
CA GLU A 140 -19.64 12.23 -6.37
C GLU A 140 -18.65 11.63 -7.36
N LEU A 141 -17.80 10.71 -6.91
CA LEU A 141 -16.76 10.09 -7.71
C LEU A 141 -17.22 8.77 -8.33
N SER A 142 -16.79 8.52 -9.58
CA SER A 142 -16.83 7.14 -10.09
C SER A 142 -15.89 6.23 -9.31
N GLN A 143 -16.09 4.91 -9.41
CA GLN A 143 -15.23 3.93 -8.76
C GLN A 143 -13.76 4.10 -9.14
N GLY A 144 -13.46 4.32 -10.43
CA GLY A 144 -12.09 4.55 -10.90
C GLY A 144 -11.49 5.87 -10.39
N GLN A 145 -12.32 6.93 -10.24
CA GLN A 145 -11.88 8.18 -9.61
C GLN A 145 -11.58 7.97 -8.13
N ALA A 146 -12.44 7.27 -7.39
CA ALA A 146 -12.22 6.95 -5.98
C ALA A 146 -10.95 6.10 -5.79
N GLN A 147 -10.68 5.15 -6.69
CA GLN A 147 -9.44 4.38 -6.69
C GLN A 147 -8.20 5.27 -6.87
N ARG A 148 -8.23 6.20 -7.83
CA ARG A 148 -7.13 7.17 -8.01
C ARG A 148 -6.96 8.10 -6.81
N VAL A 149 -8.03 8.49 -6.13
CA VAL A 149 -7.95 9.25 -4.86
C VAL A 149 -7.29 8.42 -3.76
N ALA A 150 -7.55 7.12 -3.66
CA ALA A 150 -6.88 6.24 -2.71
C ALA A 150 -5.37 6.10 -3.02
N ILE A 151 -4.99 6.03 -4.30
CA ILE A 151 -3.58 6.08 -4.73
C ILE A 151 -2.96 7.43 -4.38
N ALA A 152 -3.63 8.56 -4.68
CA ALA A 152 -3.19 9.90 -4.33
C ALA A 152 -2.88 10.03 -2.84
N ARG A 153 -3.78 9.52 -1.98
CA ARG A 153 -3.58 9.51 -0.53
C ARG A 153 -2.38 8.68 -0.11
N ALA A 154 -2.13 7.55 -0.77
CA ALA A 154 -0.99 6.69 -0.46
C ALA A 154 0.36 7.35 -0.76
N ILE A 155 0.42 8.25 -1.77
CA ILE A 155 1.68 8.85 -2.24
C ILE A 155 1.90 10.31 -1.79
N ILE A 156 0.93 10.93 -1.13
CA ILE A 156 0.98 12.35 -0.76
C ILE A 156 2.22 12.70 0.06
N ASN A 157 2.64 11.80 0.96
CA ASN A 157 3.80 11.93 1.83
C ASN A 157 5.12 11.46 1.19
N LYS A 158 5.15 11.15 -0.11
CA LYS A 158 6.34 10.62 -0.82
C LYS A 158 6.94 9.41 -0.11
N PRO A 159 6.18 8.33 0.09
CA PRO A 159 6.66 7.15 0.80
C PRO A 159 7.82 6.48 0.06
N SER A 160 8.67 5.74 0.79
CA SER A 160 9.69 4.88 0.21
C SER A 160 9.17 3.50 -0.20
N LEU A 161 8.00 3.12 0.33
CA LEU A 161 7.34 1.85 0.07
C LEU A 161 5.85 2.07 -0.23
N ILE A 162 5.37 1.53 -1.35
CA ILE A 162 3.95 1.48 -1.70
C ILE A 162 3.50 0.02 -1.66
N LEU A 163 2.49 -0.26 -0.85
CA LEU A 163 1.85 -1.56 -0.72
C LEU A 163 0.44 -1.49 -1.30
N ALA A 164 0.12 -2.35 -2.25
CA ALA A 164 -1.20 -2.40 -2.87
C ALA A 164 -1.82 -3.80 -2.72
N ASP A 165 -2.91 -3.91 -1.99
CA ASP A 165 -3.62 -5.17 -1.76
C ASP A 165 -4.84 -5.26 -2.69
N GLU A 166 -4.78 -6.19 -3.66
CA GLU A 166 -5.83 -6.46 -4.65
C GLU A 166 -6.38 -5.18 -5.32
N PRO A 167 -5.52 -4.25 -5.81
CA PRO A 167 -5.96 -2.93 -6.27
C PRO A 167 -6.85 -2.97 -7.51
N THR A 168 -6.99 -4.12 -8.14
CA THR A 168 -7.72 -4.32 -9.40
C THR A 168 -8.92 -5.25 -9.27
N SER A 169 -9.19 -5.81 -8.08
CA SER A 169 -10.18 -6.89 -7.88
C SER A 169 -11.63 -6.54 -8.25
N ALA A 170 -11.96 -5.25 -8.34
CA ALA A 170 -13.31 -4.78 -8.68
C ALA A 170 -13.37 -4.09 -10.07
N LEU A 171 -12.34 -4.28 -10.92
CA LEU A 171 -12.19 -3.58 -12.19
C LEU A 171 -12.28 -4.57 -13.37
N ASP A 172 -12.77 -4.07 -14.50
CA ASP A 172 -12.65 -4.76 -15.78
C ASP A 172 -11.20 -4.76 -16.30
N ASP A 173 -10.92 -5.54 -17.34
CA ASP A 173 -9.56 -5.75 -17.85
C ASP A 173 -8.85 -4.44 -18.24
N LYS A 174 -9.55 -3.53 -18.91
CA LYS A 174 -8.98 -2.27 -19.36
C LYS A 174 -8.63 -1.34 -18.20
N ASN A 175 -9.49 -1.26 -17.20
CA ASN A 175 -9.25 -0.45 -16.02
C ASN A 175 -8.20 -1.08 -15.10
N CYS A 176 -8.09 -2.42 -15.08
CA CYS A 176 -7.06 -3.16 -14.38
C CYS A 176 -5.66 -2.76 -14.86
N ASP A 177 -5.41 -2.82 -16.17
CA ASP A 177 -4.14 -2.42 -16.77
C ASP A 177 -3.78 -0.96 -16.42
N GLN A 178 -4.73 -0.06 -16.55
CA GLN A 178 -4.53 1.36 -16.25
C GLN A 178 -4.12 1.61 -14.78
N VAL A 179 -4.70 0.88 -13.83
CA VAL A 179 -4.36 1.03 -12.40
C VAL A 179 -2.95 0.52 -12.12
N ILE A 180 -2.55 -0.61 -12.69
CA ILE A 180 -1.19 -1.14 -12.50
C ILE A 180 -0.13 -0.26 -13.16
N GLU A 181 -0.38 0.21 -14.39
CA GLU A 181 0.50 1.16 -15.06
C GLU A 181 0.65 2.45 -14.25
N LEU A 182 -0.46 2.95 -13.70
CA LEU A 182 -0.46 4.14 -12.84
C LEU A 182 0.34 3.91 -11.57
N LEU A 183 0.13 2.80 -10.84
CA LEU A 183 0.88 2.46 -9.63
C LEU A 183 2.38 2.34 -9.91
N ASN A 184 2.74 1.70 -11.03
CA ASN A 184 4.14 1.54 -11.41
C ASN A 184 4.78 2.88 -11.76
N LYS A 185 4.10 3.70 -12.57
CA LYS A 185 4.55 5.06 -12.92
C LYS A 185 4.79 5.90 -11.66
N VAL A 186 3.80 5.96 -10.78
CA VAL A 186 3.86 6.73 -9.53
C VAL A 186 4.99 6.24 -8.61
N ALA A 187 5.19 4.92 -8.50
CA ALA A 187 6.30 4.36 -7.72
C ALA A 187 7.65 4.80 -8.28
N MET A 188 7.84 4.73 -9.60
CA MET A 188 9.07 5.17 -10.26
C MET A 188 9.31 6.68 -10.08
N GLU A 189 8.31 7.52 -10.30
CA GLU A 189 8.42 8.98 -10.17
C GLU A 189 8.72 9.43 -8.74
N ASN A 190 8.25 8.68 -7.73
CA ASN A 190 8.54 8.95 -6.33
C ASN A 190 9.77 8.18 -5.80
N ASN A 191 10.46 7.40 -6.65
CA ASN A 191 11.57 6.52 -6.26
C ASN A 191 11.19 5.61 -5.07
N ALA A 192 9.98 5.05 -5.11
CA ALA A 192 9.43 4.16 -4.10
C ALA A 192 9.48 2.70 -4.57
N ALA A 193 9.72 1.78 -3.65
CA ALA A 193 9.46 0.36 -3.91
C ALA A 193 7.95 0.12 -4.00
N LEU A 194 7.50 -0.75 -4.89
CA LEU A 194 6.10 -1.12 -5.05
C LEU A 194 5.91 -2.62 -4.87
N ILE A 195 5.02 -3.03 -3.99
CA ILE A 195 4.60 -4.43 -3.85
C ILE A 195 3.08 -4.51 -4.06
N VAL A 196 2.67 -5.20 -5.12
CA VAL A 196 1.26 -5.41 -5.47
C VAL A 196 0.88 -6.86 -5.18
N ALA A 197 0.00 -7.08 -4.22
CA ALA A 197 -0.58 -8.40 -3.97
C ALA A 197 -1.83 -8.59 -4.81
N THR A 198 -1.90 -9.71 -5.52
CA THR A 198 -3.07 -10.08 -6.30
C THR A 198 -3.13 -11.58 -6.56
N HIS A 199 -4.32 -12.10 -6.83
CA HIS A 199 -4.54 -13.43 -7.39
C HIS A 199 -4.74 -13.39 -8.91
N ASP A 200 -4.72 -12.21 -9.51
CA ASP A 200 -4.94 -12.02 -10.95
C ASP A 200 -3.69 -12.36 -11.75
N HIS A 201 -3.69 -13.53 -12.36
CA HIS A 201 -2.59 -14.01 -13.18
C HIS A 201 -2.36 -13.19 -14.46
N ARG A 202 -3.32 -12.36 -14.90
CA ARG A 202 -3.16 -11.46 -16.06
C ARG A 202 -2.06 -10.44 -15.82
N LEU A 203 -1.81 -10.08 -14.57
CA LEU A 203 -0.79 -9.11 -14.18
C LEU A 203 0.64 -9.64 -14.21
N LYS A 204 0.85 -10.96 -14.41
CA LYS A 204 2.19 -11.58 -14.45
C LYS A 204 3.11 -10.98 -15.50
N SER A 205 2.55 -10.53 -16.63
CA SER A 205 3.34 -9.93 -17.71
C SER A 205 3.64 -8.44 -17.49
N ARG A 206 3.00 -7.80 -16.50
CA ARG A 206 3.09 -6.35 -16.27
C ARG A 206 4.23 -5.97 -15.32
N LEU A 207 4.56 -6.83 -14.37
CA LEU A 207 5.67 -6.62 -13.44
C LEU A 207 6.65 -7.78 -13.57
N LYS A 208 7.94 -7.45 -13.77
CA LYS A 208 8.99 -8.46 -14.05
C LYS A 208 9.35 -9.29 -12.84
N ASN A 209 9.41 -8.64 -11.66
CA ASN A 209 9.77 -9.31 -10.42
C ASN A 209 8.53 -9.90 -9.77
N GLN A 210 8.59 -11.17 -9.38
CA GLN A 210 7.45 -11.90 -8.83
C GLN A 210 7.85 -12.68 -7.58
N ILE A 211 6.98 -12.65 -6.59
CA ILE A 211 7.04 -13.45 -5.37
C ILE A 211 5.80 -14.33 -5.36
N ILE A 212 5.98 -15.63 -5.17
CA ILE A 212 4.88 -16.60 -5.13
C ILE A 212 4.74 -17.15 -3.71
N LEU A 213 3.53 -17.04 -3.13
CA LEU A 213 3.15 -17.59 -1.82
C LEU A 213 2.27 -18.82 -1.96
#